data_c3edaf48934a5577fc00beddef286a0c
#
_entry.id   c3edaf48934a5577fc00beddef286a0c
#
_cell.length_a   1.000
_cell.length_b   1.000
_cell.length_c   1.000
_cell.angle_alpha   90.00
_cell.angle_beta   90.00
_cell.angle_gamma   90.00
#
_symmetry.space_group_name_H-M   'P 1'
#
loop_
_entity.id
_entity.type
_entity.pdbx_description
1 polymer ?
#
loop_
_entity_poly.entity_id
_entity_poly.type
_entity_poly.pdbx_seq_one_letter_code
_entity_poly.pdbx_strand_id
1 'polypeptide(L)'
;MKLKLILLSLLCTTLILKAEKPPNILLIMADDLGWYDVHFNGNEHLDTPNLDRFVKQGMVFPHGYAAAPVCTPTRAAMMTGMSPARLAITNHAPGFKDGMVPEGRTQAGAEKLTYLSLEAETLAERLKNEVGYATGFVGKWHLSHRKGENKAGEKYELGLRPKSQGFDLNIGGYDRGGPPTYFAPYRIPTLKEGPKGEYLPDRLATECIDFIKKKKNGPFFLTFWNYSVHYPIEAPEDLIEKYKKRPVENAPYAAMIEGMDRSIGRVLKALDDMGLAEDTIVIFTSDNGSLFGNGPLRANKGHLYEGGIRVPWAIRWPGKVKAGSSSNTPIITMDTFPTLLEVAGLKPKAGTPLDGVSLVPMLKGNAGLERKSLFFHYPNYAFHKRNRLGGVVRRGNYKLIHFYDDDTIELYDVVADQGEKKNLTKSKPKLAADLKAELTQWLKESGAKMPFVPAKKSN
;
A
#
# COMPACT_ATOMS: atom_id res chain seq x y z
N MET A 1 63.21 -34.09 42.94
CA MET A 1 62.43 -33.87 41.72
C MET A 1 61.05 -33.33 42.09
N LYS A 2 60.82 -32.03 41.93
CA LYS A 2 59.52 -31.38 42.24
C LYS A 2 58.74 -31.17 40.94
N LEU A 3 57.62 -31.90 40.79
CA LEU A 3 56.72 -31.79 39.67
C LEU A 3 55.86 -30.55 39.89
N LYS A 4 55.95 -29.50 38.99
CA LYS A 4 55.06 -28.34 38.98
C LYS A 4 53.89 -28.66 38.16
N LEU A 5 52.72 -28.79 38.78
CA LEU A 5 51.38 -28.80 38.05
C LEU A 5 51.08 -27.40 37.61
N ILE A 6 50.99 -27.19 36.27
CA ILE A 6 50.48 -25.97 35.69
C ILE A 6 48.97 -26.20 35.47
N LEU A 7 48.13 -25.55 36.26
CA LEU A 7 46.67 -25.46 36.02
C LEU A 7 46.42 -24.43 34.91
N LEU A 8 46.05 -24.91 33.76
CA LEU A 8 45.56 -24.07 32.64
C LEU A 8 44.07 -23.83 32.87
N SER A 9 43.71 -22.67 33.41
CA SER A 9 42.29 -22.25 33.50
C SER A 9 41.80 -21.79 32.13
N LEU A 10 41.00 -22.62 31.47
CA LEU A 10 40.26 -22.26 30.27
C LEU A 10 39.12 -21.30 30.68
N LEU A 11 39.30 -20.00 30.44
CA LEU A 11 38.25 -19.00 30.57
C LEU A 11 37.30 -19.17 29.33
N CYS A 12 36.23 -19.95 29.51
CA CYS A 12 35.16 -20.04 28.53
C CYS A 12 34.32 -18.76 28.61
N THR A 13 34.68 -17.72 27.85
CA THR A 13 33.81 -16.56 27.61
C THR A 13 32.67 -17.00 26.74
N THR A 14 31.56 -17.36 27.37
CA THR A 14 30.27 -17.50 26.66
C THR A 14 29.87 -16.11 26.15
N LEU A 15 30.11 -15.84 24.86
CA LEU A 15 29.47 -14.76 24.17
C LEU A 15 27.95 -15.06 24.20
N ILE A 16 27.25 -14.46 25.15
CA ILE A 16 25.77 -14.37 25.09
C ILE A 16 25.51 -13.46 23.91
N LEU A 17 25.23 -14.05 22.74
CA LEU A 17 24.61 -13.37 21.61
C LEU A 17 23.26 -12.84 22.12
N LYS A 18 23.26 -11.57 22.54
CA LYS A 18 22.03 -10.87 22.89
C LYS A 18 21.21 -10.86 21.58
N ALA A 19 20.10 -11.62 21.56
CA ALA A 19 19.19 -11.61 20.42
C ALA A 19 18.85 -10.13 20.11
N GLU A 20 19.16 -9.68 18.89
CA GLU A 20 18.83 -8.30 18.47
C GLU A 20 17.35 -8.09 18.73
N LYS A 21 17.01 -7.03 19.46
CA LYS A 21 15.61 -6.64 19.69
C LYS A 21 14.97 -6.38 18.32
N PRO A 22 13.81 -6.97 18.01
CA PRO A 22 13.15 -6.71 16.75
C PRO A 22 12.86 -5.21 16.63
N PRO A 23 13.09 -4.59 15.46
CA PRO A 23 12.90 -3.15 15.27
C PRO A 23 11.42 -2.77 15.38
N ASN A 24 11.16 -1.53 15.75
CA ASN A 24 9.83 -0.95 15.58
C ASN A 24 9.48 -0.84 14.10
N ILE A 25 8.20 -0.92 13.78
CA ILE A 25 7.70 -0.84 12.41
C ILE A 25 6.68 0.30 12.31
N LEU A 26 6.95 1.27 11.44
CA LEU A 26 6.00 2.32 11.06
C LEU A 26 5.68 2.19 9.58
N LEU A 27 4.43 1.83 9.27
CA LEU A 27 3.94 1.67 7.91
C LEU A 27 3.01 2.84 7.56
N ILE A 28 3.51 3.77 6.74
CA ILE A 28 2.79 4.98 6.32
C ILE A 28 2.23 4.75 4.92
N MET A 29 0.92 4.95 4.74
CA MET A 29 0.28 4.89 3.44
C MET A 29 -0.63 6.10 3.22
N ALA A 30 -0.42 6.79 2.11
CA ALA A 30 -1.33 7.80 1.61
C ALA A 30 -2.51 7.15 0.88
N ASP A 31 -3.60 7.89 0.74
CA ASP A 31 -4.81 7.51 0.01
C ASP A 31 -4.91 8.37 -1.26
N ASP A 32 -4.91 7.73 -2.44
CA ASP A 32 -5.01 8.41 -3.75
C ASP A 32 -3.84 9.34 -4.10
N LEU A 33 -2.66 9.14 -3.53
CA LEU A 33 -1.46 9.92 -3.83
C LEU A 33 -0.73 9.32 -5.05
N GLY A 34 -0.66 10.07 -6.14
CA GLY A 34 0.02 9.65 -7.35
C GLY A 34 1.55 9.66 -7.21
N TRP A 35 2.21 8.96 -8.14
CA TRP A 35 3.66 8.90 -8.19
C TRP A 35 4.31 10.30 -8.32
N TYR A 36 3.68 11.18 -9.10
CA TYR A 36 4.16 12.55 -9.33
C TYR A 36 3.64 13.58 -8.30
N ASP A 37 2.84 13.16 -7.32
CA ASP A 37 2.27 14.05 -6.30
C ASP A 37 3.24 14.35 -5.13
N VAL A 38 4.52 14.05 -5.30
CA VAL A 38 5.57 14.33 -4.31
C VAL A 38 6.79 14.98 -4.97
N HIS A 39 7.44 15.89 -4.25
CA HIS A 39 8.59 16.64 -4.77
C HIS A 39 9.76 15.72 -5.13
N PHE A 40 10.07 14.70 -4.33
CA PHE A 40 11.20 13.80 -4.59
C PHE A 40 11.06 12.94 -5.89
N ASN A 41 9.89 12.92 -6.52
CA ASN A 41 9.68 12.34 -7.85
C ASN A 41 9.68 13.38 -8.98
N GLY A 42 10.11 14.63 -8.68
CA GLY A 42 10.36 15.67 -9.66
C GLY A 42 9.22 16.69 -9.84
N ASN A 43 8.20 16.72 -8.99
CA ASN A 43 7.18 17.75 -9.03
C ASN A 43 7.60 18.98 -8.23
N GLU A 44 8.18 19.96 -8.91
CA GLU A 44 8.68 21.20 -8.30
C GLU A 44 7.57 22.16 -7.81
N HIS A 45 6.31 21.86 -8.13
CA HIS A 45 5.17 22.70 -7.76
C HIS A 45 4.52 22.30 -6.43
N LEU A 46 4.87 21.14 -5.89
CA LEU A 46 4.35 20.61 -4.63
C LEU A 46 5.43 20.59 -3.54
N ASP A 47 5.08 21.07 -2.36
CA ASP A 47 5.98 21.09 -1.21
C ASP A 47 5.75 19.85 -0.33
N THR A 48 6.72 18.93 -0.35
CA THR A 48 6.74 17.75 0.53
C THR A 48 8.08 17.65 1.27
N PRO A 49 8.49 18.71 2.04
CA PRO A 49 9.83 18.80 2.62
C PRO A 49 10.13 17.73 3.67
N ASN A 50 9.11 17.19 4.35
CA ASN A 50 9.29 16.11 5.32
C ASN A 50 9.53 14.78 4.64
N LEU A 51 8.81 14.48 3.55
CA LEU A 51 9.07 13.32 2.71
C LEU A 51 10.44 13.43 2.02
N ASP A 52 10.82 14.63 1.52
CA ASP A 52 12.14 14.85 0.93
C ASP A 52 13.29 14.58 1.93
N ARG A 53 13.12 14.97 3.18
CA ARG A 53 14.07 14.65 4.25
C ARG A 53 14.08 13.16 4.56
N PHE A 54 12.91 12.53 4.61
CA PHE A 54 12.77 11.09 4.85
C PHE A 54 13.48 10.26 3.77
N VAL A 55 13.30 10.57 2.48
CA VAL A 55 13.93 9.81 1.40
C VAL A 55 15.46 9.97 1.37
N LYS A 56 16.00 11.10 1.83
CA LYS A 56 17.45 11.30 1.99
C LYS A 56 18.05 10.38 3.07
N GLN A 57 17.24 9.86 3.98
CA GLN A 57 17.65 8.93 5.04
C GLN A 57 17.37 7.46 4.69
N GLY A 58 16.80 7.17 3.51
CA GLY A 58 16.36 5.85 3.09
C GLY A 58 16.71 5.51 1.66
N MET A 59 15.97 4.57 1.09
CA MET A 59 16.03 4.13 -0.30
C MET A 59 14.71 4.45 -0.99
N VAL A 60 14.79 5.06 -2.18
CA VAL A 60 13.64 5.36 -3.05
C VAL A 60 13.48 4.24 -4.09
N PHE A 61 12.24 3.90 -4.41
CA PHE A 61 11.89 2.95 -5.46
C PHE A 61 11.08 3.66 -6.56
N PRO A 62 11.73 4.17 -7.61
CA PRO A 62 11.03 4.84 -8.71
C PRO A 62 9.99 3.94 -9.42
N HIS A 63 10.15 2.63 -9.34
CA HIS A 63 9.24 1.62 -9.86
C HIS A 63 8.48 0.89 -8.74
N GLY A 64 7.94 1.63 -7.77
CA GLY A 64 7.04 1.13 -6.75
C GLY A 64 5.60 1.06 -7.25
N TYR A 65 4.89 -0.04 -6.97
CA TYR A 65 3.53 -0.29 -7.45
C TYR A 65 2.56 -0.57 -6.31
N ALA A 66 1.36 -0.02 -6.42
CA ALA A 66 0.19 -0.49 -5.71
C ALA A 66 -0.33 -1.79 -6.35
N ALA A 67 -0.86 -2.74 -5.58
CA ALA A 67 -1.33 -4.02 -6.12
C ALA A 67 -2.58 -3.92 -7.01
N ALA A 68 -3.27 -2.77 -6.97
CA ALA A 68 -4.44 -2.47 -7.79
C ALA A 68 -4.57 -0.95 -8.02
N PRO A 69 -5.33 -0.51 -9.04
CA PRO A 69 -5.54 0.91 -9.29
C PRO A 69 -6.58 1.56 -8.37
N VAL A 70 -7.01 0.87 -7.31
CA VAL A 70 -7.99 1.33 -6.30
C VAL A 70 -7.66 0.80 -4.91
N CYS A 71 -8.19 1.45 -3.88
CA CYS A 71 -7.77 1.33 -2.48
C CYS A 71 -7.98 -0.06 -1.83
N THR A 72 -9.20 -0.59 -1.77
CA THR A 72 -9.52 -1.82 -1.02
C THR A 72 -8.61 -3.00 -1.37
N PRO A 73 -8.42 -3.39 -2.66
CA PRO A 73 -7.58 -4.53 -3.01
C PRO A 73 -6.10 -4.33 -2.65
N THR A 74 -5.57 -3.12 -2.81
CA THR A 74 -4.17 -2.82 -2.42
C THR A 74 -3.97 -2.95 -0.92
N ARG A 75 -4.91 -2.44 -0.11
CA ARG A 75 -4.86 -2.52 1.36
C ARG A 75 -4.93 -3.97 1.85
N ALA A 76 -5.79 -4.79 1.24
CA ALA A 76 -5.88 -6.23 1.52
C ALA A 76 -4.58 -6.95 1.16
N ALA A 77 -4.03 -6.69 -0.03
CA ALA A 77 -2.77 -7.28 -0.49
C ALA A 77 -1.57 -6.91 0.41
N MET A 78 -1.51 -5.66 0.89
CA MET A 78 -0.46 -5.21 1.82
C MET A 78 -0.53 -5.92 3.18
N MET A 79 -1.74 -6.17 3.69
CA MET A 79 -1.94 -6.84 4.99
C MET A 79 -1.66 -8.34 4.94
N THR A 80 -1.78 -8.99 3.79
CA THR A 80 -1.75 -10.47 3.66
C THR A 80 -0.60 -11.01 2.82
N GLY A 81 0.05 -10.17 1.99
CA GLY A 81 1.06 -10.62 1.02
C GLY A 81 0.47 -11.38 -0.18
N MET A 82 -0.86 -11.47 -0.28
CA MET A 82 -1.57 -12.14 -1.36
C MET A 82 -2.08 -11.14 -2.40
N SER A 83 -2.14 -11.56 -3.67
CA SER A 83 -2.66 -10.73 -4.73
C SER A 83 -4.17 -10.48 -4.62
N PRO A 84 -4.67 -9.33 -5.12
CA PRO A 84 -6.11 -9.09 -5.21
C PRO A 84 -6.88 -10.18 -5.95
N ALA A 85 -6.26 -10.82 -6.95
CA ALA A 85 -6.83 -11.95 -7.69
C ALA A 85 -7.10 -13.15 -6.78
N ARG A 86 -6.11 -13.54 -5.96
CA ARG A 86 -6.21 -14.66 -5.02
C ARG A 86 -7.19 -14.39 -3.89
N LEU A 87 -7.21 -13.16 -3.38
CA LEU A 87 -8.14 -12.73 -2.34
C LEU A 87 -9.58 -12.58 -2.83
N ALA A 88 -9.81 -12.57 -4.15
CA ALA A 88 -11.06 -12.16 -4.78
C ALA A 88 -11.56 -10.77 -4.31
N ILE A 89 -10.62 -9.91 -3.86
CA ILE A 89 -10.87 -8.50 -3.49
C ILE A 89 -10.30 -7.65 -4.62
N THR A 90 -11.10 -7.41 -5.66
CA THR A 90 -10.62 -6.85 -6.93
C THR A 90 -11.18 -5.47 -7.27
N ASN A 91 -11.97 -4.87 -6.38
CA ASN A 91 -12.49 -3.51 -6.54
C ASN A 91 -12.58 -2.77 -5.20
N HIS A 92 -12.73 -1.45 -5.25
CA HIS A 92 -13.03 -0.66 -4.05
C HIS A 92 -14.39 -1.06 -3.45
N ALA A 93 -14.50 -1.08 -2.14
CA ALA A 93 -15.75 -1.37 -1.46
C ALA A 93 -16.65 -0.12 -1.35
N PRO A 94 -17.96 -0.23 -1.62
CA PRO A 94 -18.68 -1.43 -2.04
C PRO A 94 -18.59 -1.74 -3.54
N GLY A 95 -18.19 -0.78 -4.39
CA GLY A 95 -18.18 -0.92 -5.84
C GLY A 95 -19.58 -1.19 -6.44
N PHE A 96 -19.62 -1.58 -7.70
CA PHE A 96 -20.87 -2.05 -8.34
C PHE A 96 -21.29 -3.41 -7.78
N LYS A 97 -22.61 -3.66 -7.75
CA LYS A 97 -23.14 -4.98 -7.36
C LYS A 97 -22.69 -6.05 -8.34
N ASP A 98 -22.44 -7.26 -7.83
CA ASP A 98 -22.11 -8.42 -8.67
C ASP A 98 -23.25 -8.70 -9.68
N GLY A 99 -22.85 -9.02 -10.92
CA GLY A 99 -23.78 -9.23 -12.03
C GLY A 99 -24.37 -7.97 -12.65
N MET A 100 -24.07 -6.78 -12.13
CA MET A 100 -24.48 -5.51 -12.75
C MET A 100 -23.63 -5.22 -13.98
N VAL A 101 -24.26 -5.01 -15.11
CA VAL A 101 -23.65 -4.53 -16.34
C VAL A 101 -23.90 -3.02 -16.41
N PRO A 102 -22.83 -2.19 -16.36
CA PRO A 102 -23.02 -0.74 -16.51
C PRO A 102 -23.53 -0.36 -17.90
N GLU A 103 -24.19 0.78 -18.00
CA GLU A 103 -24.70 1.32 -19.28
C GLU A 103 -23.59 1.39 -20.34
N GLY A 104 -23.90 0.92 -21.55
CA GLY A 104 -22.94 0.89 -22.67
C GLY A 104 -21.88 -0.20 -22.57
N ARG A 105 -22.01 -1.15 -21.64
CA ARG A 105 -21.13 -2.33 -21.49
C ARG A 105 -21.88 -3.61 -21.84
N THR A 106 -21.12 -4.67 -22.18
CA THR A 106 -21.67 -5.99 -22.54
C THR A 106 -21.44 -7.05 -21.47
N GLN A 107 -20.56 -6.78 -20.51
CA GLN A 107 -20.16 -7.71 -19.46
C GLN A 107 -20.38 -7.10 -18.07
N ALA A 108 -20.68 -7.94 -17.09
CA ALA A 108 -20.54 -7.61 -15.68
C ALA A 108 -19.08 -7.75 -15.26
N GLY A 109 -18.68 -6.99 -14.24
CA GLY A 109 -17.41 -7.25 -13.56
C GLY A 109 -17.39 -8.60 -12.87
N ALA A 110 -16.20 -9.09 -12.51
CA ALA A 110 -16.04 -10.34 -11.77
C ALA A 110 -16.74 -10.27 -10.40
N GLU A 111 -17.18 -11.42 -9.91
CA GLU A 111 -17.61 -11.58 -8.53
C GLU A 111 -16.45 -11.26 -7.59
N LYS A 112 -16.74 -10.56 -6.49
CA LYS A 112 -15.70 -10.08 -5.59
C LYS A 112 -16.16 -10.03 -4.13
N LEU A 113 -15.21 -10.14 -3.23
CA LEU A 113 -15.37 -9.76 -1.84
C LEU A 113 -15.17 -8.24 -1.69
N THR A 114 -15.89 -7.66 -0.73
CA THR A 114 -15.80 -6.22 -0.39
C THR A 114 -15.16 -5.98 0.98
N TYR A 115 -14.57 -7.02 1.56
CA TYR A 115 -13.97 -7.03 2.89
C TYR A 115 -12.84 -8.04 2.97
N LEU A 116 -11.97 -7.88 3.96
CA LEU A 116 -10.95 -8.88 4.30
C LEU A 116 -11.55 -9.92 5.25
N SER A 117 -11.56 -11.19 4.83
CA SER A 117 -12.03 -12.31 5.67
C SER A 117 -11.14 -12.46 6.90
N LEU A 118 -11.73 -12.89 8.04
CA LEU A 118 -10.98 -13.27 9.23
C LEU A 118 -10.13 -14.54 9.05
N GLU A 119 -10.36 -15.29 8.00
CA GLU A 119 -9.54 -16.45 7.62
C GLU A 119 -8.20 -16.05 6.97
N ALA A 120 -8.12 -14.82 6.43
CA ALA A 120 -6.90 -14.29 5.86
C ALA A 120 -6.00 -13.74 6.98
N GLU A 121 -4.96 -14.50 7.32
CA GLU A 121 -3.99 -14.08 8.34
C GLU A 121 -3.28 -12.79 7.95
N THR A 122 -3.33 -11.79 8.82
CA THR A 122 -2.75 -10.47 8.59
C THR A 122 -1.35 -10.33 9.18
N LEU A 123 -0.61 -9.37 8.66
CA LEU A 123 0.69 -8.98 9.21
C LEU A 123 0.61 -8.62 10.70
N ALA A 124 -0.46 -7.92 11.11
CA ALA A 124 -0.64 -7.52 12.51
C ALA A 124 -0.84 -8.72 13.43
N GLU A 125 -1.61 -9.72 13.00
CA GLU A 125 -1.78 -10.98 13.75
C GLU A 125 -0.47 -11.72 13.92
N ARG A 126 0.32 -11.84 12.84
CA ARG A 126 1.61 -12.51 12.87
C ARG A 126 2.59 -11.83 13.84
N LEU A 127 2.77 -10.52 13.68
CA LEU A 127 3.70 -9.73 14.50
C LEU A 127 3.29 -9.75 15.98
N LYS A 128 1.99 -9.61 16.26
CA LYS A 128 1.46 -9.64 17.63
C LYS A 128 1.62 -11.01 18.28
N ASN A 129 1.14 -12.06 17.61
CA ASN A 129 1.01 -13.38 18.23
C ASN A 129 2.34 -14.14 18.34
N GLU A 130 3.28 -13.91 17.40
CA GLU A 130 4.52 -14.69 17.34
C GLU A 130 5.75 -13.95 17.92
N VAL A 131 5.72 -12.58 17.94
CA VAL A 131 6.85 -11.78 18.43
C VAL A 131 6.46 -10.87 19.60
N GLY A 132 5.15 -10.65 19.83
CA GLY A 132 4.68 -9.79 20.92
C GLY A 132 4.70 -8.29 20.60
N TYR A 133 4.62 -7.92 19.33
CA TYR A 133 4.48 -6.51 18.96
C TYR A 133 3.19 -5.91 19.56
N ALA A 134 3.31 -4.70 20.12
CA ALA A 134 2.14 -3.85 20.33
C ALA A 134 1.66 -3.32 18.96
N THR A 135 0.38 -3.49 18.63
CA THR A 135 -0.13 -3.20 17.30
C THR A 135 -1.12 -2.04 17.29
N GLY A 136 -0.87 -1.01 16.47
CA GLY A 136 -1.71 0.17 16.34
C GLY A 136 -2.15 0.42 14.91
N PHE A 137 -3.45 0.67 14.73
CA PHE A 137 -4.03 1.10 13.46
C PHE A 137 -4.56 2.52 13.60
N VAL A 138 -4.06 3.45 12.75
CA VAL A 138 -4.52 4.84 12.71
C VAL A 138 -4.82 5.24 11.26
N GLY A 139 -6.06 5.62 10.98
CA GLY A 139 -6.51 6.11 9.69
C GLY A 139 -7.50 5.22 8.96
N LYS A 140 -7.45 5.20 7.62
CA LYS A 140 -8.39 4.52 6.74
C LYS A 140 -8.16 3.01 6.67
N TRP A 141 -9.18 2.24 7.09
CA TRP A 141 -9.18 0.77 6.94
C TRP A 141 -9.73 0.31 5.60
N HIS A 142 -11.02 0.56 5.34
CA HIS A 142 -11.72 0.25 4.09
C HIS A 142 -11.69 -1.24 3.68
N LEU A 143 -11.55 -2.15 4.66
CA LEU A 143 -11.54 -3.61 4.50
C LEU A 143 -12.65 -4.30 5.29
N SER A 144 -13.68 -3.56 5.71
CA SER A 144 -14.84 -4.09 6.42
C SER A 144 -16.14 -3.82 5.66
N HIS A 145 -17.14 -4.62 5.92
CA HIS A 145 -18.48 -4.38 5.38
C HIS A 145 -19.05 -3.02 5.84
N ARG A 146 -19.83 -2.39 4.97
CA ARG A 146 -20.80 -1.39 5.42
C ARG A 146 -21.87 -2.06 6.28
N LYS A 147 -22.39 -1.37 7.30
CA LYS A 147 -23.59 -1.79 8.03
C LYS A 147 -24.66 -2.23 7.05
N GLY A 148 -25.11 -3.47 7.14
CA GLY A 148 -26.11 -4.08 6.29
C GLY A 148 -26.28 -5.55 6.67
N GLU A 149 -27.25 -6.19 6.08
CA GLU A 149 -27.42 -7.64 6.12
C GLU A 149 -26.74 -8.22 4.88
N ASN A 150 -26.08 -9.37 5.04
CA ASN A 150 -25.67 -10.15 3.87
C ASN A 150 -26.89 -10.74 3.17
N LYS A 151 -26.69 -11.41 2.04
CA LYS A 151 -27.78 -12.09 1.32
C LYS A 151 -28.50 -13.17 2.14
N ALA A 152 -27.90 -13.59 3.25
CA ALA A 152 -28.45 -14.58 4.19
C ALA A 152 -29.17 -13.94 5.40
N GLY A 153 -29.27 -12.60 5.48
CA GLY A 153 -29.90 -11.89 6.59
C GLY A 153 -29.01 -11.76 7.84
N GLU A 154 -27.73 -12.15 7.78
CA GLU A 154 -26.79 -11.99 8.88
C GLU A 154 -26.38 -10.54 9.01
N LYS A 155 -26.52 -9.99 10.21
CA LYS A 155 -26.04 -8.63 10.52
C LYS A 155 -24.51 -8.65 10.52
N TYR A 156 -23.90 -7.80 9.67
CA TYR A 156 -22.47 -7.61 9.69
C TYR A 156 -22.06 -6.96 11.00
N GLU A 157 -21.52 -7.77 11.87
CA GLU A 157 -20.97 -7.28 13.12
C GLU A 157 -19.70 -6.47 12.88
N LEU A 158 -19.33 -5.69 13.89
CA LEU A 158 -18.10 -4.90 14.01
C LEU A 158 -16.81 -5.72 13.86
N GLY A 159 -16.92 -7.04 13.63
CA GLY A 159 -15.88 -8.05 13.63
C GLY A 159 -14.82 -7.98 12.52
N LEU A 160 -15.07 -7.19 11.46
CA LEU A 160 -14.11 -7.04 10.36
C LEU A 160 -13.26 -5.76 10.46
N ARG A 161 -13.26 -5.08 11.60
CA ARG A 161 -12.45 -3.89 11.86
C ARG A 161 -11.02 -4.27 12.24
N PRO A 162 -10.06 -3.33 12.25
CA PRO A 162 -8.66 -3.60 12.58
C PRO A 162 -8.46 -4.43 13.83
N LYS A 163 -9.27 -4.24 14.88
CA LYS A 163 -9.14 -5.00 16.13
C LYS A 163 -9.39 -6.51 15.96
N SER A 164 -10.22 -6.91 15.03
CA SER A 164 -10.46 -8.34 14.71
C SER A 164 -9.40 -8.92 13.76
N GLN A 165 -8.49 -8.08 13.29
CA GLN A 165 -7.42 -8.40 12.35
C GLN A 165 -6.04 -8.16 12.97
N GLY A 166 -5.92 -8.37 14.31
CA GLY A 166 -4.65 -8.36 15.02
C GLY A 166 -4.22 -7.02 15.62
N PHE A 167 -4.97 -5.92 15.47
CA PHE A 167 -4.60 -4.63 16.05
C PHE A 167 -5.16 -4.43 17.46
N ASP A 168 -4.31 -4.01 18.40
CA ASP A 168 -4.71 -3.64 19.78
C ASP A 168 -5.48 -2.31 19.81
N LEU A 169 -5.03 -1.36 18.98
CA LEU A 169 -5.63 -0.03 18.84
C LEU A 169 -6.23 0.13 17.45
N ASN A 170 -7.42 0.75 17.36
CA ASN A 170 -8.05 1.21 16.13
C ASN A 170 -8.54 2.64 16.30
N ILE A 171 -7.94 3.57 15.61
CA ILE A 171 -8.31 4.99 15.54
C ILE A 171 -8.60 5.36 14.09
N GLY A 172 -9.81 5.74 13.78
CA GLY A 172 -10.21 6.14 12.42
C GLY A 172 -10.60 4.98 11.51
N GLY A 173 -10.19 3.73 11.80
CA GLY A 173 -10.47 2.59 10.91
C GLY A 173 -11.95 2.16 10.96
N TYR A 174 -12.65 2.25 9.81
CA TYR A 174 -14.05 1.82 9.64
C TYR A 174 -14.34 1.42 8.17
N ASP A 175 -15.62 1.29 7.83
CA ASP A 175 -16.09 0.69 6.55
C ASP A 175 -16.10 1.62 5.34
N ARG A 176 -15.90 2.95 5.52
CA ARG A 176 -15.96 3.89 4.41
C ARG A 176 -14.59 4.13 3.78
N GLY A 177 -14.60 4.43 2.48
CA GLY A 177 -13.42 4.73 1.68
C GLY A 177 -12.86 6.14 1.85
N GLY A 178 -13.60 7.06 2.48
CA GLY A 178 -13.16 8.42 2.77
C GLY A 178 -13.80 8.94 4.04
N PRO A 179 -13.27 10.03 4.64
CA PRO A 179 -13.88 10.65 5.81
C PRO A 179 -15.11 11.45 5.37
N PRO A 180 -16.09 11.69 6.26
CA PRO A 180 -17.19 12.61 5.97
C PRO A 180 -16.73 14.05 5.74
N THR A 181 -15.66 14.47 6.41
CA THR A 181 -14.97 15.77 6.29
C THR A 181 -13.58 15.68 6.89
N TYR A 182 -12.68 16.57 6.48
CA TYR A 182 -11.31 16.68 7.04
C TYR A 182 -11.22 17.65 8.24
N PHE A 183 -12.32 18.25 8.66
CA PHE A 183 -12.32 19.14 9.82
C PHE A 183 -13.29 18.67 10.90
N ALA A 184 -12.90 18.80 12.16
CA ALA A 184 -13.77 18.46 13.27
C ALA A 184 -15.06 19.32 13.28
N PRO A 185 -16.23 18.70 13.48
CA PRO A 185 -16.48 17.32 13.88
C PRO A 185 -16.34 16.31 12.71
N TYR A 186 -15.44 15.33 12.86
CA TYR A 186 -15.07 14.37 11.81
C TYR A 186 -16.16 13.37 11.45
N ARG A 187 -17.04 13.03 12.40
CA ARG A 187 -18.11 12.01 12.26
C ARG A 187 -17.57 10.63 11.86
N ILE A 188 -16.36 10.29 12.31
CA ILE A 188 -15.75 8.98 12.15
C ILE A 188 -16.01 8.16 13.43
N PRO A 189 -16.74 7.03 13.37
CA PRO A 189 -17.20 6.34 14.58
C PRO A 189 -16.12 5.83 15.51
N THR A 190 -14.90 5.65 15.00
CA THR A 190 -13.74 5.11 15.73
C THR A 190 -12.71 6.18 16.07
N LEU A 191 -13.02 7.45 15.86
CA LEU A 191 -12.19 8.59 16.19
C LEU A 191 -12.96 9.52 17.14
N LYS A 192 -12.38 9.83 18.29
CA LYS A 192 -12.93 10.83 19.21
C LYS A 192 -12.84 12.22 18.57
N GLU A 193 -13.94 12.96 18.65
CA GLU A 193 -13.96 14.33 18.13
C GLU A 193 -12.92 15.23 18.83
N GLY A 194 -12.35 16.13 18.04
CA GLY A 194 -11.40 17.15 18.50
C GLY A 194 -12.03 18.52 18.63
N PRO A 195 -11.22 19.56 18.91
CA PRO A 195 -11.66 20.95 18.86
C PRO A 195 -12.25 21.29 17.48
N LYS A 196 -13.28 22.15 17.46
CA LYS A 196 -13.90 22.59 16.20
C LYS A 196 -12.84 23.14 15.23
N GLY A 197 -12.85 22.62 14.00
CA GLY A 197 -11.91 23.03 12.95
C GLY A 197 -10.53 22.38 13.01
N GLU A 198 -10.26 21.44 13.94
CA GLU A 198 -9.04 20.64 13.94
C GLU A 198 -8.95 19.82 12.64
N TYR A 199 -7.79 19.86 11.97
CA TYR A 199 -7.55 19.17 10.70
C TYR A 199 -7.26 17.69 10.90
N LEU A 200 -7.95 16.81 10.18
CA LEU A 200 -7.90 15.35 10.37
C LEU A 200 -6.48 14.76 10.28
N PRO A 201 -5.62 15.11 9.29
CA PRO A 201 -4.24 14.62 9.25
C PRO A 201 -3.44 14.95 10.52
N ASP A 202 -3.61 16.15 11.08
CA ASP A 202 -2.94 16.56 12.32
C ASP A 202 -3.44 15.78 13.53
N ARG A 203 -4.75 15.52 13.58
CA ARG A 203 -5.36 14.70 14.63
C ARG A 203 -4.84 13.25 14.56
N LEU A 204 -4.80 12.64 13.37
CA LEU A 204 -4.29 11.28 13.22
C LEU A 204 -2.79 11.17 13.56
N ALA A 205 -1.99 12.18 13.20
CA ALA A 205 -0.59 12.26 13.63
C ALA A 205 -0.45 12.32 15.16
N THR A 206 -1.31 13.07 15.85
CA THR A 206 -1.34 13.13 17.32
C THR A 206 -1.63 11.75 17.91
N GLU A 207 -2.59 11.01 17.37
CA GLU A 207 -2.92 9.65 17.83
C GLU A 207 -1.76 8.66 17.59
N CYS A 208 -1.03 8.79 16.46
CA CYS A 208 0.19 8.02 16.22
C CYS A 208 1.27 8.33 17.27
N ILE A 209 1.53 9.59 17.55
CA ILE A 209 2.52 10.04 18.54
C ILE A 209 2.16 9.52 19.93
N ASP A 210 0.90 9.56 20.32
CA ASP A 210 0.43 9.07 21.62
C ASP A 210 0.56 7.54 21.73
N PHE A 211 0.32 6.79 20.65
CA PHE A 211 0.57 5.35 20.61
C PHE A 211 2.07 5.07 20.80
N ILE A 212 2.95 5.74 20.05
CA ILE A 212 4.41 5.57 20.15
C ILE A 212 4.89 5.85 21.59
N LYS A 213 4.46 6.97 22.20
CA LYS A 213 4.80 7.32 23.59
C LYS A 213 4.42 6.21 24.57
N LYS A 214 3.22 5.63 24.40
CA LYS A 214 2.70 4.56 25.28
C LYS A 214 3.42 3.24 25.08
N LYS A 215 3.98 2.97 23.89
CA LYS A 215 4.54 1.67 23.50
C LYS A 215 6.05 1.66 23.29
N LYS A 216 6.74 2.76 23.50
CA LYS A 216 8.20 2.95 23.28
C LYS A 216 9.13 1.96 24.00
N ASN A 217 8.66 1.29 25.03
CA ASN A 217 9.49 0.37 25.83
C ASN A 217 9.53 -1.06 25.27
N GLY A 218 8.75 -1.37 24.23
CA GLY A 218 8.72 -2.68 23.54
C GLY A 218 8.65 -2.49 22.03
N PRO A 219 8.72 -3.57 21.24
CA PRO A 219 8.53 -3.47 19.80
C PRO A 219 7.08 -3.10 19.50
N PHE A 220 6.88 -2.21 18.53
CA PHE A 220 5.55 -1.85 18.05
C PHE A 220 5.45 -1.92 16.52
N PHE A 221 4.28 -2.29 16.05
CA PHE A 221 3.85 -2.16 14.66
C PHE A 221 2.73 -1.12 14.61
N LEU A 222 3.00 0.02 14.00
CA LEU A 222 2.05 1.10 13.81
C LEU A 222 1.78 1.31 12.33
N THR A 223 0.51 1.24 11.92
CA THR A 223 0.07 1.71 10.62
C THR A 223 -0.44 3.14 10.75
N PHE A 224 0.11 4.06 9.94
CA PHE A 224 -0.39 5.40 9.74
C PHE A 224 -0.94 5.51 8.32
N TRP A 225 -2.18 5.06 8.12
CA TRP A 225 -2.84 5.02 6.83
C TRP A 225 -3.73 6.25 6.67
N ASN A 226 -3.15 7.32 6.12
CA ASN A 226 -3.84 8.59 5.96
C ASN A 226 -5.13 8.44 5.15
N TYR A 227 -6.11 9.32 5.41
CA TYR A 227 -7.25 9.57 4.53
C TYR A 227 -6.87 10.52 3.38
N SER A 228 -5.82 11.35 3.60
CA SER A 228 -5.32 12.26 2.56
C SER A 228 -4.62 11.46 1.46
N VAL A 229 -4.92 11.75 0.20
CA VAL A 229 -5.57 12.96 -0.33
C VAL A 229 -6.92 12.62 -1.00
N HIS A 230 -7.68 11.68 -0.42
CA HIS A 230 -8.99 11.24 -0.93
C HIS A 230 -10.08 12.31 -0.74
N TYR A 231 -11.16 12.22 -1.53
CA TYR A 231 -12.35 13.07 -1.33
C TYR A 231 -12.95 12.94 0.10
N PRO A 232 -13.57 14.05 0.62
CA PRO A 232 -13.73 15.38 0.03
C PRO A 232 -12.38 16.12 -0.07
N ILE A 233 -12.25 17.03 -1.05
CA ILE A 233 -11.02 17.82 -1.22
C ILE A 233 -11.11 19.04 -0.31
N GLU A 234 -10.56 18.91 0.91
CA GLU A 234 -10.59 19.92 1.96
C GLU A 234 -9.20 20.08 2.60
N ALA A 235 -8.71 21.31 2.70
CA ALA A 235 -7.44 21.64 3.33
C ALA A 235 -7.53 22.97 4.08
N PRO A 236 -6.57 23.27 4.97
CA PRO A 236 -6.46 24.59 5.60
C PRO A 236 -6.40 25.72 4.56
N GLU A 237 -7.15 26.79 4.79
CA GLU A 237 -7.31 27.89 3.83
C GLU A 237 -5.98 28.59 3.49
N ASP A 238 -5.10 28.75 4.47
CA ASP A 238 -3.76 29.32 4.27
C ASP A 238 -2.94 28.51 3.26
N LEU A 239 -3.07 27.18 3.26
CA LEU A 239 -2.42 26.32 2.28
C LEU A 239 -3.09 26.42 0.90
N ILE A 240 -4.42 26.47 0.85
CA ILE A 240 -5.14 26.64 -0.41
C ILE A 240 -4.72 27.96 -1.07
N GLU A 241 -4.68 29.08 -0.33
CA GLU A 241 -4.25 30.38 -0.84
C GLU A 241 -2.78 30.39 -1.33
N LYS A 242 -1.91 29.62 -0.69
CA LYS A 242 -0.54 29.40 -1.16
C LYS A 242 -0.51 28.75 -2.54
N TYR A 243 -1.29 27.68 -2.75
CA TYR A 243 -1.29 26.90 -4.00
C TYR A 243 -2.11 27.54 -5.12
N LYS A 244 -3.06 28.42 -4.85
CA LYS A 244 -3.71 29.25 -5.87
C LYS A 244 -2.73 30.12 -6.68
N LYS A 245 -1.55 30.38 -6.11
CA LYS A 245 -0.48 31.19 -6.73
C LYS A 245 0.55 30.35 -7.51
N ARG A 246 0.35 29.02 -7.62
CA ARG A 246 1.26 28.07 -8.28
C ARG A 246 0.60 27.42 -9.48
N PRO A 247 1.36 26.93 -10.47
CA PRO A 247 0.83 26.23 -11.63
C PRO A 247 0.49 24.77 -11.28
N VAL A 248 -0.49 24.59 -10.40
CA VAL A 248 -1.04 23.28 -10.02
C VAL A 248 -2.45 23.10 -10.59
N GLU A 249 -2.81 21.88 -10.96
CA GLU A 249 -4.12 21.57 -11.54
C GLU A 249 -5.27 21.83 -10.56
N ASN A 250 -5.04 21.58 -9.26
CA ASN A 250 -6.05 21.73 -8.21
C ASN A 250 -5.38 22.22 -6.92
N ALA A 251 -5.57 23.47 -6.57
CA ALA A 251 -4.95 24.09 -5.39
C ALA A 251 -5.38 23.46 -4.05
N PRO A 252 -6.66 23.15 -3.79
CA PRO A 252 -7.07 22.41 -2.60
C PRO A 252 -6.42 21.04 -2.50
N TYR A 253 -6.29 20.30 -3.61
CA TYR A 253 -5.61 18.98 -3.61
C TYR A 253 -4.12 19.11 -3.26
N ALA A 254 -3.42 20.07 -3.88
CA ALA A 254 -2.03 20.36 -3.57
C ALA A 254 -1.84 20.77 -2.09
N ALA A 255 -2.77 21.54 -1.54
CA ALA A 255 -2.80 21.89 -0.14
C ALA A 255 -3.00 20.68 0.80
N MET A 256 -3.84 19.71 0.40
CA MET A 256 -3.98 18.44 1.15
C MET A 256 -2.69 17.63 1.15
N ILE A 257 -1.93 17.63 0.06
CA ILE A 257 -0.63 16.92 -0.03
C ILE A 257 0.35 17.54 0.98
N GLU A 258 0.47 18.87 1.03
CA GLU A 258 1.34 19.52 2.01
C GLU A 258 0.86 19.30 3.45
N GLY A 259 -0.46 19.35 3.70
CA GLY A 259 -1.03 19.05 5.02
C GLY A 259 -0.71 17.63 5.48
N MET A 260 -0.78 16.65 4.57
CA MET A 260 -0.36 15.27 4.82
C MET A 260 1.14 15.18 5.13
N ASP A 261 1.99 15.82 4.31
CA ASP A 261 3.44 15.84 4.53
C ASP A 261 3.80 16.42 5.92
N ARG A 262 3.13 17.51 6.33
CA ARG A 262 3.29 18.10 7.68
C ARG A 262 2.94 17.08 8.77
N SER A 263 1.83 16.36 8.62
CA SER A 263 1.38 15.35 9.59
C SER A 263 2.36 14.18 9.70
N ILE A 264 2.89 13.70 8.58
CA ILE A 264 3.93 12.66 8.53
C ILE A 264 5.20 13.17 9.20
N GLY A 265 5.62 14.40 8.89
CA GLY A 265 6.78 15.04 9.50
C GLY A 265 6.71 15.10 11.02
N ARG A 266 5.53 15.38 11.60
CA ARG A 266 5.31 15.35 13.05
C ARG A 266 5.56 13.96 13.66
N VAL A 267 5.09 12.90 13.01
CA VAL A 267 5.29 11.52 13.49
C VAL A 267 6.76 11.11 13.38
N LEU A 268 7.42 11.42 12.27
CA LEU A 268 8.85 11.13 12.09
C LEU A 268 9.71 11.87 13.13
N LYS A 269 9.42 13.17 13.33
CA LYS A 269 10.10 13.96 14.38
C LYS A 269 9.88 13.39 15.78
N ALA A 270 8.70 12.87 16.08
CA ALA A 270 8.44 12.24 17.37
C ALA A 270 9.28 10.97 17.61
N LEU A 271 9.61 10.19 16.55
CA LEU A 271 10.56 9.08 16.66
C LEU A 271 11.97 9.59 16.99
N ASP A 272 12.40 10.68 16.33
CA ASP A 272 13.71 11.31 16.61
C ASP A 272 13.78 11.83 18.06
N ASP A 273 12.77 12.61 18.48
CA ASP A 273 12.71 13.22 19.83
C ASP A 273 12.66 12.18 20.97
N MET A 274 12.15 10.96 20.69
CA MET A 274 12.10 9.86 21.66
C MET A 274 13.30 8.90 21.57
N GLY A 275 14.27 9.15 20.68
CA GLY A 275 15.43 8.28 20.47
C GLY A 275 15.07 6.92 19.87
N LEU A 276 13.97 6.83 19.10
CA LEU A 276 13.48 5.57 18.51
C LEU A 276 13.79 5.45 17.01
N ALA A 277 14.30 6.51 16.39
CA ALA A 277 14.47 6.56 14.94
C ALA A 277 15.43 5.48 14.43
N GLU A 278 16.53 5.23 15.14
CA GLU A 278 17.54 4.22 14.77
C GLU A 278 17.02 2.78 14.90
N ASP A 279 16.06 2.55 15.79
CA ASP A 279 15.45 1.24 16.04
C ASP A 279 14.13 1.05 15.26
N THR A 280 13.81 1.92 14.30
CA THR A 280 12.54 1.89 13.59
C THR A 280 12.72 1.79 12.08
N ILE A 281 12.15 0.73 11.47
CA ILE A 281 11.94 0.70 10.02
C ILE A 281 10.68 1.50 9.67
N VAL A 282 10.81 2.40 8.70
CA VAL A 282 9.69 3.20 8.18
C VAL A 282 9.51 2.94 6.71
N ILE A 283 8.29 2.60 6.30
CA ILE A 283 7.89 2.44 4.91
C ILE A 283 6.86 3.52 4.58
N PHE A 284 7.05 4.23 3.47
CA PHE A 284 6.10 5.18 2.91
C PHE A 284 5.68 4.78 1.51
N THR A 285 4.36 4.78 1.24
CA THR A 285 3.78 4.53 -0.09
C THR A 285 2.36 5.07 -0.20
N SER A 286 1.66 4.80 -1.32
CA SER A 286 0.24 5.06 -1.55
C SER A 286 -0.50 3.79 -1.96
N ASP A 287 -1.82 3.79 -1.81
CA ASP A 287 -2.67 2.63 -2.13
C ASP A 287 -3.09 2.55 -3.61
N ASN A 288 -3.02 3.62 -4.35
CA ASN A 288 -3.23 3.71 -5.81
C ASN A 288 -2.75 5.07 -6.33
N GLY A 289 -2.83 5.28 -7.64
CA GLY A 289 -2.44 6.52 -8.28
C GLY A 289 -3.36 7.71 -7.96
N SER A 290 -2.97 8.89 -8.46
CA SER A 290 -3.59 10.19 -8.21
C SER A 290 -5.08 10.26 -8.58
N LEU A 291 -5.81 11.15 -7.92
CA LEU A 291 -7.17 11.55 -8.32
C LEU A 291 -7.17 12.44 -9.57
N PHE A 292 -6.12 13.21 -9.76
CA PHE A 292 -5.96 14.19 -10.84
C PHE A 292 -4.86 13.77 -11.81
N GLY A 293 -4.24 14.71 -12.51
CA GLY A 293 -3.09 14.44 -13.38
C GLY A 293 -1.91 13.86 -12.60
N ASN A 294 -1.19 12.91 -13.19
CA ASN A 294 -0.05 12.22 -12.57
C ASN A 294 1.27 12.49 -13.32
N GLY A 295 1.49 13.76 -13.72
CA GLY A 295 2.70 14.23 -14.41
C GLY A 295 2.95 13.49 -15.73
N PRO A 296 4.13 12.84 -15.92
CA PRO A 296 4.45 12.18 -17.18
C PRO A 296 3.70 10.85 -17.37
N LEU A 297 3.09 10.30 -16.32
CA LEU A 297 2.43 9.00 -16.35
C LEU A 297 1.05 9.08 -16.99
N ARG A 298 0.67 8.05 -17.74
CA ARG A 298 -0.64 7.96 -18.37
C ARG A 298 -1.72 7.61 -17.36
N ALA A 299 -2.85 8.33 -17.45
CA ALA A 299 -4.05 8.14 -16.65
C ALA A 299 -3.84 8.35 -15.12
N ASN A 300 -4.75 7.84 -14.30
CA ASN A 300 -4.84 8.06 -12.87
C ASN A 300 -5.60 6.91 -12.20
N LYS A 301 -6.05 7.09 -10.95
CA LYS A 301 -6.83 6.12 -10.16
C LYS A 301 -7.91 5.42 -11.00
N GLY A 302 -8.05 4.10 -10.84
CA GLY A 302 -9.00 3.27 -11.56
C GLY A 302 -8.54 2.81 -12.95
N HIS A 303 -7.30 3.11 -13.35
CA HIS A 303 -6.71 2.65 -14.62
C HIS A 303 -5.51 1.73 -14.39
N LEU A 304 -5.31 0.79 -15.30
CA LEU A 304 -4.15 -0.13 -15.29
C LEU A 304 -2.89 0.47 -15.94
N TYR A 305 -2.95 1.70 -16.44
CA TYR A 305 -1.77 2.44 -16.87
C TYR A 305 -0.90 2.87 -15.68
N GLU A 306 0.35 3.26 -15.96
CA GLU A 306 1.30 3.64 -14.92
C GLU A 306 0.72 4.65 -13.94
N GLY A 307 -0.02 5.66 -14.41
CA GLY A 307 -0.62 6.68 -13.54
C GLY A 307 -1.66 6.16 -12.53
N GLY A 308 -2.21 4.96 -12.75
CA GLY A 308 -3.18 4.35 -11.81
C GLY A 308 -2.56 3.40 -10.81
N ILE A 309 -1.39 2.80 -11.13
CA ILE A 309 -0.79 1.74 -10.31
C ILE A 309 0.62 2.05 -9.80
N ARG A 310 1.38 2.93 -10.46
CA ARG A 310 2.70 3.37 -9.98
C ARG A 310 2.52 4.46 -8.93
N VAL A 311 3.17 4.27 -7.77
CA VAL A 311 2.99 5.11 -6.59
C VAL A 311 4.35 5.52 -6.01
N PRO A 312 4.42 6.62 -5.22
CA PRO A 312 5.65 6.95 -4.52
C PRO A 312 5.98 5.87 -3.50
N TRP A 313 7.28 5.52 -3.38
CA TRP A 313 7.71 4.49 -2.45
C TRP A 313 9.10 4.77 -1.92
N ALA A 314 9.24 4.72 -0.59
CA ALA A 314 10.54 4.82 0.06
C ALA A 314 10.59 4.01 1.37
N ILE A 315 11.77 3.51 1.70
CA ILE A 315 12.03 2.73 2.92
C ILE A 315 13.24 3.31 3.64
N ARG A 316 13.09 3.66 4.93
CA ARG A 316 14.18 3.99 5.83
C ARG A 316 14.35 2.85 6.84
N TRP A 317 15.54 2.28 6.89
CA TRP A 317 15.92 1.28 7.89
C TRP A 317 17.37 1.53 8.30
N PRO A 318 17.60 2.33 9.36
CA PRO A 318 18.93 2.74 9.78
C PRO A 318 19.86 1.53 10.02
N GLY A 319 21.11 1.66 9.64
CA GLY A 319 22.12 0.60 9.75
C GLY A 319 21.94 -0.60 8.80
N LYS A 320 20.84 -0.68 8.06
CA LYS A 320 20.55 -1.78 7.11
C LYS A 320 20.34 -1.28 5.68
N VAL A 321 19.75 -0.11 5.49
CA VAL A 321 19.53 0.53 4.19
C VAL A 321 20.48 1.71 4.02
N LYS A 322 21.15 1.79 2.89
CA LYS A 322 22.04 2.92 2.56
C LYS A 322 21.20 4.20 2.38
N ALA A 323 21.46 5.21 3.19
CA ALA A 323 20.79 6.51 3.11
C ALA A 323 21.03 7.18 1.75
N GLY A 324 19.99 7.84 1.21
CA GLY A 324 20.01 8.53 -0.08
C GLY A 324 20.19 7.61 -1.30
N SER A 325 19.92 6.31 -1.15
CA SER A 325 20.02 5.36 -2.25
C SER A 325 18.71 5.23 -3.03
N SER A 326 18.81 4.59 -4.21
CA SER A 326 17.65 4.31 -5.07
C SER A 326 17.82 2.92 -5.70
N SER A 327 16.69 2.25 -5.95
CA SER A 327 16.67 0.97 -6.67
C SER A 327 15.60 1.00 -7.77
N ASN A 328 16.01 0.69 -8.99
CA ASN A 328 15.08 0.57 -10.14
C ASN A 328 14.37 -0.79 -10.20
N THR A 329 14.61 -1.68 -9.24
CA THR A 329 13.91 -2.96 -9.14
C THR A 329 12.41 -2.72 -8.90
N PRO A 330 11.52 -3.28 -9.74
CA PRO A 330 10.09 -3.15 -9.54
C PRO A 330 9.63 -3.87 -8.28
N ILE A 331 8.96 -3.13 -7.39
CA ILE A 331 8.37 -3.65 -6.15
C ILE A 331 6.87 -3.36 -6.11
N ILE A 332 6.13 -4.08 -5.28
CA ILE A 332 4.67 -3.99 -5.20
C ILE A 332 4.20 -4.10 -3.75
N THR A 333 3.05 -3.53 -3.42
CA THR A 333 2.57 -3.41 -2.03
C THR A 333 2.46 -4.73 -1.29
N MET A 334 2.19 -5.85 -1.97
CA MET A 334 2.17 -7.17 -1.32
C MET A 334 3.54 -7.67 -0.86
N ASP A 335 4.64 -7.06 -1.32
CA ASP A 335 6.00 -7.37 -0.85
C ASP A 335 6.21 -6.92 0.61
N THR A 336 5.38 -5.99 1.10
CA THR A 336 5.45 -5.48 2.47
C THR A 336 5.28 -6.59 3.51
N PHE A 337 4.35 -7.51 3.29
CA PHE A 337 4.06 -8.60 4.23
C PHE A 337 5.28 -9.51 4.47
N PRO A 338 5.85 -10.20 3.45
CA PRO A 338 7.02 -11.05 3.67
C PRO A 338 8.26 -10.27 4.11
N THR A 339 8.40 -9.01 3.68
CA THR A 339 9.50 -8.14 4.12
C THR A 339 9.43 -7.88 5.62
N LEU A 340 8.28 -7.47 6.13
CA LEU A 340 8.12 -7.14 7.55
C LEU A 340 8.09 -8.38 8.44
N LEU A 341 7.67 -9.55 7.93
CA LEU A 341 7.88 -10.82 8.62
C LEU A 341 9.37 -11.09 8.81
N GLU A 342 10.17 -11.00 7.73
CA GLU A 342 11.62 -11.24 7.80
C GLU A 342 12.35 -10.22 8.70
N VAL A 343 11.93 -8.95 8.66
CA VAL A 343 12.41 -7.88 9.56
C VAL A 343 12.18 -8.24 11.03
N ALA A 344 11.05 -8.88 11.33
CA ALA A 344 10.68 -9.34 12.67
C ALA A 344 11.27 -10.71 13.04
N GLY A 345 12.10 -11.32 12.18
CA GLY A 345 12.68 -12.65 12.39
C GLY A 345 11.72 -13.81 12.11
N LEU A 346 10.59 -13.54 11.47
CA LEU A 346 9.58 -14.55 11.12
C LEU A 346 9.76 -15.04 9.67
N LYS A 347 9.23 -16.23 9.41
CA LYS A 347 9.10 -16.80 8.06
C LYS A 347 7.63 -16.93 7.68
N PRO A 348 7.29 -16.87 6.39
CA PRO A 348 5.98 -17.29 5.95
C PRO A 348 5.65 -18.70 6.45
N LYS A 349 4.40 -18.93 6.84
CA LYS A 349 3.94 -20.29 7.21
C LYS A 349 3.97 -21.20 5.98
N ALA A 350 4.36 -22.46 6.17
CA ALA A 350 4.31 -23.44 5.10
C ALA A 350 2.89 -23.57 4.53
N GLY A 351 2.77 -23.58 3.21
CA GLY A 351 1.48 -23.65 2.52
C GLY A 351 0.72 -22.33 2.41
N THR A 352 1.21 -21.23 2.98
CA THR A 352 0.59 -19.91 2.74
C THR A 352 0.90 -19.45 1.32
N PRO A 353 -0.10 -19.18 0.47
CA PRO A 353 0.11 -18.76 -0.90
C PRO A 353 0.48 -17.27 -0.94
N LEU A 354 1.77 -16.95 -0.83
CA LEU A 354 2.23 -15.57 -0.98
C LEU A 354 2.50 -15.23 -2.44
N ASP A 355 2.08 -14.05 -2.86
CA ASP A 355 2.40 -13.46 -4.17
C ASP A 355 3.47 -12.37 -4.04
N GLY A 356 3.69 -11.84 -2.83
CA GLY A 356 4.78 -10.93 -2.49
C GLY A 356 6.10 -11.66 -2.21
N VAL A 357 7.21 -10.94 -2.34
CA VAL A 357 8.56 -11.41 -2.01
C VAL A 357 9.24 -10.49 -1.01
N SER A 358 10.12 -11.01 -0.15
CA SER A 358 10.85 -10.18 0.80
C SER A 358 11.84 -9.26 0.09
N LEU A 359 11.83 -7.99 0.46
CA LEU A 359 12.77 -6.98 -0.02
C LEU A 359 14.07 -6.95 0.83
N VAL A 360 14.14 -7.67 1.95
CA VAL A 360 15.25 -7.60 2.91
C VAL A 360 16.61 -7.89 2.26
N PRO A 361 16.80 -8.91 1.40
CA PRO A 361 18.07 -9.14 0.74
C PRO A 361 18.54 -7.93 -0.08
N MET A 362 17.64 -7.33 -0.85
CA MET A 362 17.93 -6.15 -1.67
C MET A 362 18.17 -4.91 -0.80
N LEU A 363 17.39 -4.69 0.25
CA LEU A 363 17.55 -3.58 1.18
C LEU A 363 18.91 -3.60 1.88
N LYS A 364 19.46 -4.79 2.14
CA LYS A 364 20.82 -5.00 2.71
C LYS A 364 21.92 -4.98 1.64
N GLY A 365 21.60 -4.77 0.37
CA GLY A 365 22.56 -4.71 -0.72
C GLY A 365 23.12 -6.08 -1.17
N ASN A 366 22.48 -7.19 -0.79
CA ASN A 366 23.01 -8.54 -1.00
C ASN A 366 22.67 -9.10 -2.40
N ALA A 367 21.43 -8.99 -2.85
CA ALA A 367 20.97 -9.54 -4.13
C ALA A 367 19.77 -8.79 -4.68
N GLY A 368 19.50 -8.94 -5.98
CA GLY A 368 18.24 -8.55 -6.60
C GLY A 368 17.08 -9.47 -6.15
N LEU A 369 15.86 -9.14 -6.56
CA LEU A 369 14.70 -9.99 -6.31
C LEU A 369 14.67 -11.14 -7.33
N GLU A 370 14.34 -12.35 -6.87
CA GLU A 370 14.21 -13.52 -7.75
C GLU A 370 12.96 -13.45 -8.64
N ARG A 371 11.99 -12.61 -8.28
CA ARG A 371 10.76 -12.40 -9.06
C ARG A 371 11.06 -11.79 -10.43
N LYS A 372 10.55 -12.44 -11.51
CA LYS A 372 10.73 -11.98 -12.90
C LYS A 372 9.67 -10.98 -13.33
N SER A 373 8.42 -11.16 -12.84
CA SER A 373 7.25 -10.40 -13.30
C SER A 373 6.36 -9.92 -12.17
N LEU A 374 5.72 -8.77 -12.36
CA LEU A 374 4.61 -8.27 -11.56
C LEU A 374 3.31 -8.51 -12.32
N PHE A 375 2.27 -8.86 -11.58
CA PHE A 375 0.95 -9.11 -12.14
C PHE A 375 -0.11 -8.26 -11.46
N PHE A 376 -1.10 -7.81 -12.25
CA PHE A 376 -2.25 -7.06 -11.77
C PHE A 376 -3.51 -7.60 -12.40
N HIS A 377 -4.59 -7.62 -11.64
CA HIS A 377 -5.89 -8.08 -12.09
C HIS A 377 -6.97 -7.12 -11.60
N TYR A 378 -7.63 -6.45 -12.54
CA TYR A 378 -8.68 -5.49 -12.27
C TYR A 378 -9.90 -5.77 -13.15
N PRO A 379 -10.69 -6.81 -12.82
CA PRO A 379 -11.80 -7.31 -13.64
C PRO A 379 -13.13 -6.60 -13.33
N ASN A 380 -13.10 -5.44 -12.71
CA ASN A 380 -14.29 -4.71 -12.25
C ASN A 380 -14.30 -3.28 -12.77
N TYR A 381 -15.50 -2.73 -12.93
CA TYR A 381 -15.65 -1.32 -13.29
C TYR A 381 -15.48 -0.42 -12.07
N ALA A 382 -14.75 0.70 -12.25
CA ALA A 382 -14.61 1.77 -11.29
C ALA A 382 -15.76 2.80 -11.45
N PHE A 383 -15.60 3.91 -10.73
CA PHE A 383 -16.56 5.01 -10.66
C PHE A 383 -16.54 5.93 -11.90
N HIS A 384 -15.67 5.72 -12.88
CA HIS A 384 -15.62 6.56 -14.09
C HIS A 384 -15.80 5.74 -15.39
N LYS A 385 -16.40 6.36 -16.41
CA LYS A 385 -16.79 5.69 -17.67
C LYS A 385 -15.62 5.18 -18.52
N ARG A 386 -14.38 5.70 -18.33
CA ARG A 386 -13.18 5.29 -19.11
C ARG A 386 -12.48 4.06 -18.55
N ASN A 387 -12.86 3.59 -17.38
CA ASN A 387 -12.28 2.39 -16.80
C ASN A 387 -12.59 1.17 -17.66
N ARG A 388 -11.59 0.33 -17.86
CA ARG A 388 -11.68 -0.94 -18.59
C ARG A 388 -11.31 -2.10 -17.68
N LEU A 389 -11.92 -3.25 -17.92
CA LEU A 389 -11.61 -4.50 -17.26
C LEU A 389 -10.31 -5.06 -17.84
N GLY A 390 -9.37 -5.50 -17.01
CA GLY A 390 -8.13 -6.00 -17.56
C GLY A 390 -7.19 -6.63 -16.55
N GLY A 391 -6.10 -7.15 -17.10
CA GLY A 391 -4.94 -7.62 -16.35
C GLY A 391 -3.66 -7.06 -16.93
N VAL A 392 -2.60 -7.06 -16.13
CA VAL A 392 -1.29 -6.57 -16.51
C VAL A 392 -0.22 -7.58 -16.11
N VAL A 393 0.76 -7.75 -16.96
CA VAL A 393 2.06 -8.32 -16.61
C VAL A 393 3.16 -7.31 -16.91
N ARG A 394 4.04 -7.05 -15.94
CA ARG A 394 5.27 -6.29 -16.13
C ARG A 394 6.47 -7.21 -15.97
N ARG A 395 7.30 -7.36 -17.01
CA ARG A 395 8.54 -8.13 -17.01
C ARG A 395 9.70 -7.28 -17.52
N GLY A 396 10.67 -7.02 -16.65
CA GLY A 396 11.74 -6.08 -16.95
C GLY A 396 11.20 -4.69 -17.27
N ASN A 397 11.54 -4.15 -18.45
CA ASN A 397 11.07 -2.84 -18.91
C ASN A 397 9.68 -2.88 -19.55
N TYR A 398 9.20 -4.07 -19.92
CA TYR A 398 8.00 -4.22 -20.71
C TYR A 398 6.77 -4.49 -19.84
N LYS A 399 5.69 -3.80 -20.18
CA LYS A 399 4.38 -3.94 -19.56
C LYS A 399 3.34 -4.26 -20.63
N LEU A 400 2.66 -5.38 -20.49
CA LEU A 400 1.51 -5.73 -21.32
C LEU A 400 0.23 -5.53 -20.51
N ILE A 401 -0.74 -4.86 -21.12
CA ILE A 401 -2.11 -4.73 -20.61
C ILE A 401 -3.01 -5.58 -21.51
N HIS A 402 -3.79 -6.48 -20.93
CA HIS A 402 -4.82 -7.25 -21.62
C HIS A 402 -6.19 -6.79 -21.14
N PHE A 403 -6.99 -6.24 -22.03
CA PHE A 403 -8.34 -5.80 -21.75
C PHE A 403 -9.33 -6.94 -22.04
N TYR A 404 -10.16 -7.24 -21.03
CA TYR A 404 -11.07 -8.38 -21.07
C TYR A 404 -12.38 -8.11 -21.82
N ASP A 405 -12.76 -6.84 -21.98
CA ASP A 405 -14.01 -6.43 -22.60
C ASP A 405 -14.01 -6.61 -24.13
N ASP A 406 -12.87 -6.59 -24.79
CA ASP A 406 -12.71 -6.77 -26.25
C ASP A 406 -11.51 -7.64 -26.65
N ASP A 407 -10.87 -8.32 -25.68
CA ASP A 407 -9.67 -9.16 -25.84
C ASP A 407 -8.47 -8.43 -26.45
N THR A 408 -8.45 -7.08 -26.44
CA THR A 408 -7.32 -6.31 -26.98
C THR A 408 -6.13 -6.30 -26.01
N ILE A 409 -4.91 -6.16 -26.58
CA ILE A 409 -3.69 -6.03 -25.83
C ILE A 409 -2.92 -4.76 -26.21
N GLU A 410 -2.26 -4.18 -25.24
CA GLU A 410 -1.31 -3.08 -25.42
C GLU A 410 0.03 -3.47 -24.79
N LEU A 411 1.15 -3.13 -25.44
CA LEU A 411 2.51 -3.40 -24.97
C LEU A 411 3.34 -2.14 -24.95
N TYR A 412 3.99 -1.84 -23.82
CA TYR A 412 4.78 -0.62 -23.63
C TYR A 412 6.15 -0.94 -23.03
N ASP A 413 7.16 -0.14 -23.36
CA ASP A 413 8.42 -0.04 -22.62
C ASP A 413 8.26 1.09 -21.58
N VAL A 414 7.87 0.77 -20.38
CA VAL A 414 7.53 1.76 -19.34
C VAL A 414 8.74 2.46 -18.72
N VAL A 415 9.95 2.07 -19.10
CA VAL A 415 11.19 2.76 -18.73
C VAL A 415 11.54 3.83 -19.76
N ALA A 416 11.50 3.50 -21.05
CA ALA A 416 11.78 4.43 -22.13
C ALA A 416 10.57 5.33 -22.48
N ASP A 417 9.35 4.87 -22.22
CA ASP A 417 8.08 5.55 -22.50
C ASP A 417 7.16 5.50 -21.26
N GLN A 418 7.49 6.30 -20.26
CA GLN A 418 6.73 6.38 -19.01
C GLN A 418 5.27 6.80 -19.21
N GLY A 419 4.99 7.52 -20.30
CA GLY A 419 3.65 7.99 -20.66
C GLY A 419 2.83 6.98 -21.46
N GLU A 420 3.34 5.78 -21.72
CA GLU A 420 2.64 4.70 -22.46
C GLU A 420 2.00 5.19 -23.77
N LYS A 421 2.77 5.98 -24.54
CA LYS A 421 2.32 6.62 -25.80
C LYS A 421 2.51 5.72 -27.01
N LYS A 422 3.54 4.85 -27.01
CA LYS A 422 3.94 4.01 -28.15
C LYS A 422 3.59 2.55 -27.90
N ASN A 423 2.46 2.09 -28.45
CA ASN A 423 2.09 0.67 -28.38
C ASN A 423 3.01 -0.18 -29.29
N LEU A 424 3.70 -1.15 -28.68
CA LEU A 424 4.72 -2.00 -29.32
C LEU A 424 4.18 -3.36 -29.80
N THR A 425 2.89 -3.65 -29.70
CA THR A 425 2.32 -4.94 -30.07
C THR A 425 2.62 -5.34 -31.51
N LYS A 426 2.58 -4.37 -32.46
CA LYS A 426 2.89 -4.61 -33.87
C LYS A 426 4.39 -4.81 -34.12
N SER A 427 5.26 -4.12 -33.40
CA SER A 427 6.72 -4.18 -33.59
C SER A 427 7.38 -5.31 -32.79
N LYS A 428 6.71 -5.82 -31.73
CA LYS A 428 7.21 -6.90 -30.87
C LYS A 428 6.13 -7.98 -30.65
N PRO A 429 5.58 -8.59 -31.72
CA PRO A 429 4.43 -9.49 -31.62
C PRO A 429 4.73 -10.75 -30.80
N LYS A 430 5.94 -11.32 -30.92
CA LYS A 430 6.36 -12.49 -30.12
C LYS A 430 6.39 -12.18 -28.64
N LEU A 431 6.99 -11.05 -28.25
CA LEU A 431 7.03 -10.62 -26.84
C LEU A 431 5.62 -10.39 -26.28
N ALA A 432 4.72 -9.78 -27.08
CA ALA A 432 3.34 -9.55 -26.69
C ALA A 432 2.60 -10.90 -26.44
N ALA A 433 2.78 -11.89 -27.33
CA ALA A 433 2.20 -13.21 -27.17
C ALA A 433 2.75 -13.94 -25.93
N ASP A 434 4.08 -13.91 -25.73
CA ASP A 434 4.73 -14.55 -24.57
C ASP A 434 4.22 -13.94 -23.24
N LEU A 435 4.09 -12.61 -23.15
CA LEU A 435 3.58 -11.93 -21.97
C LEU A 435 2.07 -12.16 -21.75
N LYS A 436 1.25 -12.22 -22.81
CA LYS A 436 -0.17 -12.58 -22.69
C LYS A 436 -0.32 -14.00 -22.15
N ALA A 437 0.48 -14.94 -22.63
CA ALA A 437 0.47 -16.31 -22.15
C ALA A 437 0.88 -16.40 -20.67
N GLU A 438 1.93 -15.68 -20.26
CA GLU A 438 2.38 -15.60 -18.86
C GLU A 438 1.30 -15.05 -17.94
N LEU A 439 0.63 -13.94 -18.33
CA LEU A 439 -0.50 -13.38 -17.59
C LEU A 439 -1.66 -14.37 -17.47
N THR A 440 -2.01 -15.06 -18.56
CA THR A 440 -3.10 -16.04 -18.58
C THR A 440 -2.82 -17.19 -17.63
N GLN A 441 -1.58 -17.70 -17.60
CA GLN A 441 -1.16 -18.75 -16.69
C GLN A 441 -1.26 -18.30 -15.23
N TRP A 442 -0.77 -17.10 -14.91
CA TRP A 442 -0.85 -16.55 -13.55
C TRP A 442 -2.30 -16.35 -13.09
N LEU A 443 -3.19 -15.85 -13.96
CA LEU A 443 -4.62 -15.71 -13.65
C LEU A 443 -5.25 -17.06 -13.27
N LYS A 444 -4.89 -18.13 -14.00
CA LYS A 444 -5.35 -19.50 -13.69
C LYS A 444 -4.80 -19.98 -12.33
N GLU A 445 -3.51 -19.82 -12.09
CA GLU A 445 -2.83 -20.28 -10.86
C GLU A 445 -3.29 -19.50 -9.62
N SER A 446 -3.63 -18.23 -9.77
CA SER A 446 -4.18 -17.41 -8.69
C SER A 446 -5.67 -17.66 -8.42
N GLY A 447 -6.37 -18.44 -9.23
CA GLY A 447 -7.81 -18.65 -9.12
C GLY A 447 -8.63 -17.39 -9.42
N ALA A 448 -8.10 -16.50 -10.28
CA ALA A 448 -8.70 -15.20 -10.59
C ALA A 448 -10.14 -15.33 -11.10
N LYS A 449 -11.05 -14.54 -10.51
CA LYS A 449 -12.44 -14.45 -10.97
C LYS A 449 -12.50 -13.51 -12.18
N MET A 450 -13.08 -13.98 -13.29
CA MET A 450 -13.14 -13.24 -14.54
C MET A 450 -14.47 -12.52 -14.72
N PRO A 451 -14.52 -11.42 -15.51
CA PRO A 451 -15.77 -10.81 -15.96
C PRO A 451 -16.62 -11.83 -16.73
N PHE A 452 -17.92 -11.64 -16.72
CA PHE A 452 -18.85 -12.56 -17.37
C PHE A 452 -20.04 -11.84 -18.01
N VAL A 453 -20.65 -12.46 -19.01
CA VAL A 453 -21.92 -12.02 -19.58
C VAL A 453 -23.04 -12.64 -18.74
N PRO A 454 -23.87 -11.86 -18.03
CA PRO A 454 -24.97 -12.42 -17.27
C PRO A 454 -25.97 -13.13 -18.17
N ALA A 455 -26.49 -14.28 -17.71
CA ALA A 455 -27.58 -14.94 -18.41
C ALA A 455 -28.78 -13.98 -18.53
N LYS A 456 -29.39 -13.90 -19.73
CA LYS A 456 -30.62 -13.15 -19.90
C LYS A 456 -31.66 -13.69 -18.92
N LYS A 457 -32.19 -12.83 -18.05
CA LYS A 457 -33.36 -13.25 -17.25
C LYS A 457 -34.44 -13.67 -18.26
N SER A 458 -34.80 -14.95 -18.24
CA SER A 458 -36.07 -15.40 -18.86
C SER A 458 -37.19 -14.66 -18.12
N ASN A 459 -37.89 -13.81 -18.87
CA ASN A 459 -39.08 -13.13 -18.39
C ASN A 459 -40.15 -14.14 -18.00
#